data_5beec7f5849fb231499312af71eb3e56
#
_entry.id   5beec7f5849fb231499312af71eb3e56
#
_cell.length_a   1.000
_cell.length_b   1.000
_cell.length_c   1.000
_cell.angle_alpha   90.00
_cell.angle_beta   90.00
_cell.angle_gamma   90.00
#
_symmetry.space_group_name_H-M   'P 1'
#
loop_
_entity.id
_entity.type
_entity.pdbx_description
1 polymer ?
#
loop_
_entity_poly.entity_id
_entity_poly.type
_entity_poly.pdbx_seq_one_letter_code
_entity_poly.pdbx_strand_id
1 'polypeptide(L)'
;MVKRYGELYLEARRALRASEGENASFVARELLGFASGKSAAALMADRELYASEQTAERMEQYTARALQGEPLAYILGKWSFYGLELTVTPDVLIPRDDTMAVTELAIGKLREMEAPQRVLDLCTGSGCIGLAIAHQIETARVTLADLSQPALRIARKNIADLKMIGRVNALQADVREPAPKFWGQFDLIVSNPPYVTAQEMTELDVSVRAHEPEMALDGGEDGLDFYRAILQNFTPALRTGGWICFEFGFR
;
A
#
# COMPACT_ATOMS: atom_id res chain seq x y z
N MET A 1 -28.97 13.10 -18.99
CA MET A 1 -29.16 14.54 -18.62
C MET A 1 -27.78 15.12 -18.31
N VAL A 2 -27.43 16.22 -18.92
CA VAL A 2 -26.09 16.85 -18.73
C VAL A 2 -26.07 17.50 -17.35
N LYS A 3 -25.09 17.11 -16.48
CA LYS A 3 -24.92 17.62 -15.12
C LYS A 3 -23.67 18.47 -15.00
N ARG A 4 -23.67 19.43 -14.07
CA ARG A 4 -22.48 20.21 -13.71
C ARG A 4 -21.54 19.40 -12.82
N TYR A 5 -20.26 19.74 -12.80
CA TYR A 5 -19.31 19.10 -11.89
C TYR A 5 -19.73 19.22 -10.43
N GLY A 6 -20.24 20.40 -10.02
CA GLY A 6 -20.77 20.60 -8.67
C GLY A 6 -21.97 19.73 -8.33
N GLU A 7 -22.86 19.46 -9.29
CA GLU A 7 -24.02 18.57 -9.11
C GLU A 7 -23.58 17.13 -8.93
N LEU A 8 -22.67 16.61 -9.79
CA LEU A 8 -22.10 15.27 -9.66
C LEU A 8 -21.43 15.05 -8.30
N TYR A 9 -20.62 16.03 -7.86
CA TYR A 9 -20.00 16.00 -6.54
C TYR A 9 -21.02 15.91 -5.40
N LEU A 10 -22.05 16.78 -5.42
CA LEU A 10 -23.05 16.86 -4.35
C LEU A 10 -23.92 15.60 -4.30
N GLU A 11 -24.28 15.04 -5.45
CA GLU A 11 -25.03 13.78 -5.53
C GLU A 11 -24.24 12.63 -4.93
N ALA A 12 -22.97 12.42 -5.35
CA ALA A 12 -22.13 11.37 -4.83
C ALA A 12 -21.86 11.52 -3.34
N ARG A 13 -21.52 12.74 -2.88
CA ARG A 13 -21.34 13.03 -1.45
C ARG A 13 -22.57 12.68 -0.62
N ARG A 14 -23.76 13.00 -1.15
CA ARG A 14 -25.03 12.71 -0.47
C ARG A 14 -25.30 11.21 -0.42
N ALA A 15 -25.04 10.49 -1.52
CA ALA A 15 -25.20 9.03 -1.59
C ALA A 15 -24.24 8.31 -0.62
N LEU A 16 -22.98 8.75 -0.57
CA LEU A 16 -21.93 8.14 0.25
C LEU A 16 -22.03 8.48 1.75
N ARG A 17 -22.88 9.45 2.14
CA ARG A 17 -22.90 9.94 3.53
C ARG A 17 -23.24 8.85 4.56
N ALA A 18 -24.05 7.87 4.20
CA ALA A 18 -24.46 6.81 5.12
C ALA A 18 -23.34 5.78 5.36
N SER A 19 -22.52 5.50 4.34
CA SER A 19 -21.41 4.54 4.42
C SER A 19 -20.10 5.18 4.87
N GLU A 20 -19.79 6.39 4.37
CA GLU A 20 -18.49 7.06 4.56
C GLU A 20 -18.49 8.12 5.67
N GLY A 21 -19.65 8.47 6.21
CA GLY A 21 -19.76 9.48 7.28
C GLY A 21 -19.12 10.81 6.90
N GLU A 22 -18.15 11.26 7.69
CA GLU A 22 -17.41 12.51 7.45
C GLU A 22 -16.48 12.43 6.22
N ASN A 23 -16.04 11.25 5.86
CA ASN A 23 -15.16 11.02 4.70
C ASN A 23 -15.88 11.14 3.35
N ALA A 24 -17.22 11.14 3.32
CA ALA A 24 -18.00 11.22 2.10
C ALA A 24 -17.62 12.41 1.18
N SER A 25 -17.19 13.52 1.77
CA SER A 25 -16.74 14.70 1.01
C SER A 25 -15.40 14.45 0.33
N PHE A 26 -14.48 13.78 1.00
CA PHE A 26 -13.18 13.39 0.46
C PHE A 26 -13.36 12.37 -0.65
N VAL A 27 -14.07 11.27 -0.38
CA VAL A 27 -14.33 10.19 -1.34
C VAL A 27 -14.98 10.72 -2.60
N ALA A 28 -16.06 11.51 -2.49
CA ALA A 28 -16.75 12.08 -3.66
C ALA A 28 -15.85 12.98 -4.52
N ARG A 29 -14.93 13.73 -3.90
CA ARG A 29 -13.98 14.58 -4.62
C ARG A 29 -12.94 13.76 -5.36
N GLU A 30 -12.37 12.75 -4.72
CA GLU A 30 -11.36 11.87 -5.34
C GLU A 30 -11.97 11.09 -6.51
N LEU A 31 -13.19 10.55 -6.34
CA LEU A 31 -13.92 9.87 -7.41
C LEU A 31 -14.19 10.81 -8.60
N LEU A 32 -14.61 12.06 -8.35
CA LEU A 32 -14.85 13.01 -9.43
C LEU A 32 -13.56 13.44 -10.13
N GLY A 33 -12.47 13.62 -9.37
CA GLY A 33 -11.13 13.85 -9.91
C GLY A 33 -10.72 12.74 -10.85
N PHE A 34 -10.88 11.50 -10.43
CA PHE A 34 -10.56 10.33 -11.21
C PHE A 34 -11.46 10.17 -12.45
N ALA A 35 -12.77 10.36 -12.31
CA ALA A 35 -13.72 10.27 -13.41
C ALA A 35 -13.46 11.30 -14.51
N SER A 36 -13.04 12.51 -14.14
CA SER A 36 -12.85 13.65 -15.04
C SER A 36 -11.40 13.84 -15.51
N GLY A 37 -10.43 13.22 -14.82
CA GLY A 37 -9.01 13.50 -15.03
C GLY A 37 -8.55 14.88 -14.56
N LYS A 38 -9.36 15.59 -13.73
CA LYS A 38 -9.09 16.94 -13.26
C LYS A 38 -8.53 16.95 -11.84
N SER A 39 -7.61 17.88 -11.58
CA SER A 39 -7.14 18.15 -10.22
C SER A 39 -8.24 18.76 -9.35
N ALA A 40 -8.10 18.68 -8.03
CA ALA A 40 -9.02 19.28 -7.08
C ALA A 40 -9.20 20.80 -7.31
N ALA A 41 -8.12 21.51 -7.64
CA ALA A 41 -8.15 22.95 -7.96
C ALA A 41 -8.97 23.23 -9.24
N ALA A 42 -8.78 22.41 -10.29
CA ALA A 42 -9.53 22.53 -11.53
C ALA A 42 -11.02 22.23 -11.32
N LEU A 43 -11.35 21.22 -10.52
CA LEU A 43 -12.76 20.90 -10.18
C LEU A 43 -13.45 22.04 -9.42
N MET A 44 -12.72 22.72 -8.54
CA MET A 44 -13.25 23.87 -7.81
C MET A 44 -13.53 25.05 -8.74
N ALA A 45 -12.60 25.33 -9.67
CA ALA A 45 -12.77 26.40 -10.66
C ALA A 45 -13.91 26.10 -11.64
N ASP A 46 -14.04 24.83 -12.06
CA ASP A 46 -14.99 24.39 -13.09
C ASP A 46 -16.35 23.94 -12.51
N ARG A 47 -16.59 24.18 -11.24
CA ARG A 47 -17.75 23.66 -10.50
C ARG A 47 -19.10 23.91 -11.22
N GLU A 48 -19.24 25.07 -11.85
CA GLU A 48 -20.47 25.48 -12.55
C GLU A 48 -20.49 25.06 -14.03
N LEU A 49 -19.38 24.49 -14.54
CA LEU A 49 -19.33 23.98 -15.89
C LEU A 49 -20.00 22.61 -16.00
N TYR A 50 -20.50 22.32 -17.19
CA TYR A 50 -21.07 21.00 -17.48
C TYR A 50 -19.99 19.95 -17.66
N ALA A 51 -20.18 18.79 -17.03
CA ALA A 51 -19.36 17.61 -17.23
C ALA A 51 -19.74 16.90 -18.54
N SER A 52 -18.79 16.18 -19.14
CA SER A 52 -19.10 15.28 -20.24
C SER A 52 -19.99 14.11 -19.78
N GLU A 53 -20.76 13.56 -20.70
CA GLU A 53 -21.57 12.36 -20.44
C GLU A 53 -20.71 11.21 -19.91
N GLN A 54 -19.53 10.98 -20.51
CA GLN A 54 -18.57 9.99 -20.03
C GLN A 54 -18.11 10.22 -18.58
N THR A 55 -17.89 11.48 -18.18
CA THR A 55 -17.54 11.80 -16.78
C THR A 55 -18.69 11.46 -15.84
N ALA A 56 -19.92 11.78 -16.24
CA ALA A 56 -21.10 11.49 -15.42
C ALA A 56 -21.31 9.98 -15.24
N GLU A 57 -21.19 9.21 -16.32
CA GLU A 57 -21.28 7.73 -16.31
C GLU A 57 -20.20 7.11 -15.42
N ARG A 58 -18.93 7.53 -15.56
CA ARG A 58 -17.84 7.07 -14.71
C ARG A 58 -18.09 7.39 -13.24
N MET A 59 -18.55 8.60 -12.97
CA MET A 59 -18.85 9.02 -11.60
C MET A 59 -19.95 8.17 -10.96
N GLU A 60 -20.99 7.83 -11.72
CA GLU A 60 -22.05 6.93 -11.28
C GLU A 60 -21.49 5.52 -10.98
N GLN A 61 -20.70 4.97 -11.90
CA GLN A 61 -20.09 3.64 -11.73
C GLN A 61 -19.17 3.59 -10.50
N TYR A 62 -18.29 4.59 -10.32
CA TYR A 62 -17.37 4.63 -9.19
C TYR A 62 -18.08 4.84 -7.86
N THR A 63 -19.13 5.68 -7.85
CA THR A 63 -19.97 5.87 -6.67
C THR A 63 -20.69 4.57 -6.30
N ALA A 64 -21.20 3.82 -7.28
CA ALA A 64 -21.84 2.52 -7.04
C ALA A 64 -20.87 1.49 -6.45
N ARG A 65 -19.60 1.44 -6.93
CA ARG A 65 -18.56 0.56 -6.35
C ARG A 65 -18.27 0.93 -4.90
N ALA A 66 -18.10 2.21 -4.60
CA ALA A 66 -17.89 2.70 -3.23
C ALA A 66 -19.07 2.35 -2.31
N LEU A 67 -20.31 2.47 -2.79
CA LEU A 67 -21.51 2.07 -2.04
C LEU A 67 -21.61 0.56 -1.78
N GLN A 68 -20.92 -0.26 -2.57
CA GLN A 68 -20.77 -1.70 -2.34
C GLN A 68 -19.63 -2.03 -1.34
N GLY A 69 -18.99 -1.01 -0.77
CA GLY A 69 -17.90 -1.14 0.21
C GLY A 69 -16.52 -1.35 -0.40
N GLU A 70 -16.38 -1.20 -1.73
CA GLU A 70 -15.05 -1.30 -2.34
C GLU A 70 -14.17 -0.12 -1.91
N PRO A 71 -12.94 -0.37 -1.39
CA PRO A 71 -12.04 0.69 -0.93
C PRO A 71 -11.71 1.70 -2.03
N LEU A 72 -11.71 2.99 -1.67
CA LEU A 72 -11.38 4.08 -2.58
C LEU A 72 -10.07 3.83 -3.35
N ALA A 73 -9.03 3.35 -2.67
CA ALA A 73 -7.74 3.06 -3.26
C ALA A 73 -7.83 2.07 -4.44
N TYR A 74 -8.69 1.04 -4.33
CA TYR A 74 -8.88 0.06 -5.40
C TYR A 74 -9.74 0.61 -6.54
N ILE A 75 -10.72 1.48 -6.23
CA ILE A 75 -11.48 2.18 -7.27
C ILE A 75 -10.57 3.07 -8.11
N LEU A 76 -9.65 3.80 -7.44
CA LEU A 76 -8.68 4.68 -8.10
C LEU A 76 -7.53 3.91 -8.75
N GLY A 77 -7.26 2.67 -8.31
CA GLY A 77 -6.12 1.86 -8.75
C GLY A 77 -4.76 2.41 -8.28
N LYS A 78 -4.76 3.38 -7.37
CA LYS A 78 -3.55 4.05 -6.86
C LYS A 78 -3.76 4.59 -5.45
N TRP A 79 -2.66 4.67 -4.70
CA TRP A 79 -2.65 5.22 -3.35
C TRP A 79 -1.35 5.96 -3.05
N SER A 80 -1.44 6.99 -2.25
CA SER A 80 -0.26 7.76 -1.83
C SER A 80 0.33 7.13 -0.57
N PHE A 81 1.65 6.90 -0.56
CA PHE A 81 2.39 6.48 0.61
C PHE A 81 3.76 7.16 0.63
N TYR A 82 4.09 7.80 1.73
CA TYR A 82 5.38 8.48 1.95
C TYR A 82 5.79 9.44 0.81
N GLY A 83 4.82 10.14 0.25
CA GLY A 83 4.99 11.05 -0.89
C GLY A 83 5.10 10.39 -2.27
N LEU A 84 4.99 9.07 -2.34
CA LEU A 84 4.96 8.30 -3.59
C LEU A 84 3.52 7.97 -3.99
N GLU A 85 3.21 8.04 -5.28
CA GLU A 85 1.98 7.48 -5.83
C GLU A 85 2.24 6.04 -6.28
N LEU A 86 1.57 5.08 -5.63
CA LEU A 86 1.74 3.65 -5.86
C LEU A 86 0.50 3.06 -6.53
N THR A 87 0.69 2.18 -7.50
CA THR A 87 -0.37 1.31 -8.01
C THR A 87 -0.77 0.34 -6.90
N VAL A 88 -2.07 0.21 -6.65
CA VAL A 88 -2.66 -0.76 -5.73
C VAL A 88 -3.85 -1.45 -6.39
N THR A 89 -4.03 -2.73 -6.10
CA THR A 89 -5.14 -3.57 -6.57
C THR A 89 -5.54 -4.51 -5.43
N PRO A 90 -6.66 -5.24 -5.53
CA PRO A 90 -7.01 -6.28 -4.56
C PRO A 90 -5.97 -7.39 -4.36
N ASP A 91 -4.87 -7.38 -5.12
CA ASP A 91 -3.75 -8.30 -4.94
C ASP A 91 -2.80 -7.90 -3.81
N VAL A 92 -2.92 -6.68 -3.26
CA VAL A 92 -2.02 -6.12 -2.22
C VAL A 92 -2.80 -5.39 -1.14
N LEU A 93 -2.28 -5.41 0.08
CA LEU A 93 -2.77 -4.56 1.16
C LEU A 93 -2.65 -3.07 0.76
N ILE A 94 -3.68 -2.28 1.03
CA ILE A 94 -3.60 -0.82 0.86
C ILE A 94 -2.61 -0.28 1.91
N PRO A 95 -1.55 0.45 1.50
CA PRO A 95 -0.59 1.03 2.45
C PRO A 95 -1.29 1.88 3.52
N ARG A 96 -0.95 1.66 4.80
CA ARG A 96 -1.53 2.38 5.95
C ARG A 96 -0.60 3.50 6.41
N ASP A 97 -1.18 4.53 7.00
CA ASP A 97 -0.38 5.64 7.55
C ASP A 97 0.51 5.18 8.70
N ASP A 98 0.07 4.22 9.51
CA ASP A 98 0.85 3.65 10.61
C ASP A 98 2.15 2.99 10.12
N THR A 99 2.15 2.44 8.90
CA THR A 99 3.34 1.87 8.25
C THR A 99 4.44 2.92 8.00
N MET A 100 4.11 4.21 8.05
CA MET A 100 5.12 5.26 7.95
C MET A 100 6.09 5.23 9.14
N ALA A 101 5.66 4.82 10.33
CA ALA A 101 6.51 4.76 11.52
C ALA A 101 7.67 3.77 11.36
N VAL A 102 7.40 2.54 10.90
CA VAL A 102 8.46 1.56 10.64
C VAL A 102 9.35 1.98 9.48
N THR A 103 8.78 2.64 8.47
CA THR A 103 9.53 3.18 7.33
C THR A 103 10.52 4.27 7.77
N GLU A 104 10.08 5.21 8.61
CA GLU A 104 10.93 6.28 9.17
C GLU A 104 12.03 5.72 10.06
N LEU A 105 11.71 4.73 10.91
CA LEU A 105 12.68 4.03 11.74
C LEU A 105 13.77 3.38 10.88
N ALA A 106 13.39 2.66 9.84
CA ALA A 106 14.31 2.00 8.91
C ALA A 106 15.21 3.03 8.19
N ILE A 107 14.64 4.12 7.67
CA ILE A 107 15.38 5.20 7.03
C ILE A 107 16.36 5.84 8.01
N GLY A 108 15.93 6.10 9.27
CA GLY A 108 16.79 6.65 10.31
C GLY A 108 18.01 5.76 10.57
N LYS A 109 17.83 4.43 10.70
CA LYS A 109 18.91 3.47 10.89
C LYS A 109 19.86 3.41 9.70
N LEU A 110 19.34 3.42 8.49
CA LEU A 110 20.19 3.40 7.28
C LEU A 110 21.02 4.65 7.10
N ARG A 111 20.56 5.81 7.53
CA ARG A 111 21.35 7.07 7.49
C ARG A 111 22.56 7.07 8.41
N GLU A 112 22.55 6.20 9.45
CA GLU A 112 23.68 6.01 10.37
C GLU A 112 24.74 5.04 9.81
N MET A 113 24.46 4.36 8.67
CA MET A 113 25.32 3.34 8.09
C MET A 113 26.12 3.84 6.88
N GLU A 114 27.24 3.18 6.60
CA GLU A 114 28.02 3.45 5.38
C GLU A 114 27.30 2.95 4.12
N ALA A 115 27.40 3.75 3.05
CA ALA A 115 26.83 3.40 1.75
C ALA A 115 27.77 2.48 0.92
N PRO A 116 27.24 1.65 -0.01
CA PRO A 116 25.83 1.44 -0.28
C PRO A 116 25.21 0.44 0.71
N GLN A 117 24.01 0.76 1.18
CA GLN A 117 23.25 -0.12 2.07
C GLN A 117 22.45 -1.14 1.26
N ARG A 118 22.36 -2.37 1.79
CA ARG A 118 21.51 -3.44 1.26
C ARG A 118 20.30 -3.66 2.17
N VAL A 119 19.11 -3.49 1.63
CA VAL A 119 17.85 -3.57 2.37
C VAL A 119 17.01 -4.73 1.83
N LEU A 120 16.37 -5.46 2.72
CA LEU A 120 15.40 -6.49 2.42
C LEU A 120 14.05 -6.09 3.02
N ASP A 121 13.04 -5.93 2.18
CA ASP A 121 11.65 -5.68 2.56
C ASP A 121 10.86 -6.97 2.38
N LEU A 122 10.47 -7.59 3.50
CA LEU A 122 9.75 -8.88 3.55
C LEU A 122 8.25 -8.64 3.70
N CYS A 123 7.43 -9.50 3.09
CA CYS A 123 5.98 -9.34 2.99
C CYS A 123 5.65 -7.98 2.35
N THR A 124 6.34 -7.66 1.27
CA THR A 124 6.42 -6.31 0.71
C THR A 124 5.11 -5.78 0.12
N GLY A 125 4.16 -6.65 -0.25
CA GLY A 125 2.90 -6.26 -0.87
C GLY A 125 3.09 -5.38 -2.11
N SER A 126 2.62 -4.14 -2.06
CA SER A 126 2.79 -3.14 -3.12
C SER A 126 4.23 -2.64 -3.29
N GLY A 127 5.12 -2.96 -2.34
CA GLY A 127 6.50 -2.45 -2.26
C GLY A 127 6.61 -1.12 -1.51
N CYS A 128 5.58 -0.68 -0.81
CA CYS A 128 5.48 0.68 -0.27
C CYS A 128 6.65 1.05 0.66
N ILE A 129 7.06 0.17 1.58
CA ILE A 129 8.16 0.42 2.53
C ILE A 129 9.49 0.48 1.77
N GLY A 130 9.82 -0.57 1.03
CA GLY A 130 11.10 -0.66 0.33
C GLY A 130 11.28 0.42 -0.72
N LEU A 131 10.21 0.82 -1.43
CA LEU A 131 10.22 1.91 -2.41
C LEU A 131 10.39 3.27 -1.73
N ALA A 132 9.75 3.51 -0.57
CA ALA A 132 9.93 4.71 0.21
C ALA A 132 11.39 4.82 0.71
N ILE A 133 11.96 3.73 1.22
CA ILE A 133 13.40 3.68 1.60
C ILE A 133 14.29 4.00 0.40
N ALA A 134 14.05 3.35 -0.75
CA ALA A 134 14.83 3.59 -1.96
C ALA A 134 14.67 5.03 -2.48
N HIS A 135 13.53 5.67 -2.27
CA HIS A 135 13.31 7.06 -2.63
C HIS A 135 14.13 8.02 -1.75
N GLN A 136 14.15 7.76 -0.44
CA GLN A 136 14.81 8.63 0.55
C GLN A 136 16.33 8.43 0.62
N ILE A 137 16.82 7.23 0.24
CA ILE A 137 18.23 6.88 0.29
C ILE A 137 18.66 6.38 -1.10
N GLU A 138 19.20 7.30 -1.90
CA GLU A 138 19.55 7.03 -3.30
C GLU A 138 20.61 5.94 -3.46
N THR A 139 21.47 5.74 -2.47
CA THR A 139 22.52 4.72 -2.45
C THR A 139 22.01 3.34 -2.07
N ALA A 140 20.80 3.23 -1.47
CA ALA A 140 20.25 1.95 -1.05
C ALA A 140 19.92 1.03 -2.23
N ARG A 141 20.28 -0.24 -2.08
CA ARG A 141 19.88 -1.35 -2.95
C ARG A 141 18.85 -2.19 -2.22
N VAL A 142 17.63 -2.19 -2.73
CA VAL A 142 16.49 -2.78 -2.04
C VAL A 142 16.01 -4.04 -2.76
N THR A 143 15.82 -5.10 -2.00
CA THR A 143 15.14 -6.32 -2.44
C THR A 143 13.76 -6.36 -1.78
N LEU A 144 12.71 -6.31 -2.60
CA LEU A 144 11.33 -6.53 -2.20
C LEU A 144 11.04 -8.02 -2.29
N ALA A 145 10.52 -8.61 -1.22
CA ALA A 145 10.24 -10.05 -1.20
C ALA A 145 8.82 -10.32 -0.70
N ASP A 146 8.11 -11.18 -1.43
CA ASP A 146 6.76 -11.59 -1.09
C ASP A 146 6.50 -13.02 -1.55
N LEU A 147 5.60 -13.73 -0.89
CA LEU A 147 5.14 -15.04 -1.33
C LEU A 147 4.19 -14.92 -2.53
N SER A 148 3.36 -13.87 -2.54
CA SER A 148 2.32 -13.61 -3.53
C SER A 148 2.90 -13.15 -4.87
N GLN A 149 2.79 -13.96 -5.91
CA GLN A 149 3.16 -13.56 -7.28
C GLN A 149 2.27 -12.39 -7.80
N PRO A 150 0.96 -12.34 -7.51
CA PRO A 150 0.15 -11.15 -7.80
C PRO A 150 0.71 -9.88 -7.16
N ALA A 151 1.04 -9.90 -5.86
CA ALA A 151 1.65 -8.75 -5.17
C ALA A 151 2.98 -8.34 -5.82
N LEU A 152 3.84 -9.29 -6.16
CA LEU A 152 5.11 -9.01 -6.84
C LEU A 152 4.92 -8.40 -8.24
N ARG A 153 3.83 -8.68 -8.94
CA ARG A 153 3.51 -7.98 -10.20
C ARG A 153 3.25 -6.49 -9.95
N ILE A 154 2.51 -6.17 -8.89
CA ILE A 154 2.24 -4.78 -8.49
C ILE A 154 3.52 -4.10 -8.03
N ALA A 155 4.33 -4.75 -7.17
CA ALA A 155 5.63 -4.21 -6.75
C ALA A 155 6.55 -3.90 -7.93
N ARG A 156 6.65 -4.80 -8.93
CA ARG A 156 7.45 -4.58 -10.14
C ARG A 156 6.92 -3.43 -10.98
N LYS A 157 5.59 -3.28 -11.08
CA LYS A 157 4.98 -2.14 -11.74
C LYS A 157 5.37 -0.84 -11.04
N ASN A 158 5.27 -0.79 -9.71
CA ASN A 158 5.65 0.38 -8.91
C ASN A 158 7.15 0.70 -9.05
N ILE A 159 8.04 -0.31 -9.05
CA ILE A 159 9.48 -0.12 -9.33
C ILE A 159 9.68 0.58 -10.69
N ALA A 160 8.96 0.14 -11.72
CA ALA A 160 9.08 0.70 -13.08
C ALA A 160 8.52 2.12 -13.16
N ASP A 161 7.32 2.35 -12.62
CA ASP A 161 6.64 3.66 -12.65
C ASP A 161 7.47 4.72 -11.89
N LEU A 162 8.10 4.34 -10.78
CA LEU A 162 8.98 5.21 -10.00
C LEU A 162 10.43 5.29 -10.53
N LYS A 163 10.72 4.62 -11.66
CA LYS A 163 12.05 4.60 -12.30
C LYS A 163 13.18 4.11 -11.40
N MET A 164 12.90 3.12 -10.56
CA MET A 164 13.86 2.56 -9.60
C MET A 164 14.52 1.26 -10.09
N ILE A 165 14.32 0.89 -11.37
CA ILE A 165 14.97 -0.27 -11.99
C ILE A 165 16.49 -0.13 -11.88
N GLY A 166 17.16 -1.23 -11.51
CA GLY A 166 18.62 -1.28 -11.35
C GLY A 166 19.12 -1.12 -9.91
N ARG A 167 18.29 -0.58 -8.99
CA ARG A 167 18.61 -0.53 -7.55
C ARG A 167 17.52 -1.13 -6.65
N VAL A 168 16.32 -1.37 -7.18
CA VAL A 168 15.24 -2.10 -6.52
C VAL A 168 14.86 -3.30 -7.39
N ASN A 169 14.76 -4.47 -6.79
CA ASN A 169 14.28 -5.70 -7.43
C ASN A 169 13.16 -6.34 -6.60
N ALA A 170 12.37 -7.22 -7.21
CA ALA A 170 11.28 -7.92 -6.54
C ALA A 170 11.41 -9.44 -6.79
N LEU A 171 11.54 -10.22 -5.72
CA LEU A 171 11.80 -11.64 -5.71
C LEU A 171 10.72 -12.39 -4.91
N GLN A 172 10.42 -13.62 -5.33
CA GLN A 172 9.52 -14.46 -4.56
C GLN A 172 10.26 -15.12 -3.41
N ALA A 173 9.68 -15.07 -2.21
CA ALA A 173 10.13 -15.80 -1.04
C ALA A 173 8.97 -16.13 -0.10
N ASP A 174 9.02 -17.30 0.50
CA ASP A 174 8.22 -17.64 1.67
C ASP A 174 9.08 -17.39 2.91
N VAL A 175 8.64 -16.51 3.80
CA VAL A 175 9.38 -16.21 5.03
C VAL A 175 9.44 -17.40 6.01
N ARG A 176 8.61 -18.42 5.82
CA ARG A 176 8.63 -19.67 6.58
C ARG A 176 9.75 -20.61 6.15
N GLU A 177 10.40 -20.33 5.01
CA GLU A 177 11.54 -21.07 4.50
C GLU A 177 12.83 -20.27 4.75
N PRO A 178 14.00 -20.94 4.88
CA PRO A 178 15.27 -20.26 5.07
C PRO A 178 15.60 -19.28 3.94
N ALA A 179 16.16 -18.13 4.30
CA ALA A 179 16.63 -17.15 3.33
C ALA A 179 17.58 -17.76 2.31
N PRO A 180 17.39 -17.54 1.00
CA PRO A 180 18.26 -18.09 -0.02
C PRO A 180 19.71 -17.59 0.15
N LYS A 181 20.66 -18.48 0.34
CA LYS A 181 22.08 -18.14 0.59
C LYS A 181 22.70 -17.24 -0.49
N PHE A 182 22.25 -17.35 -1.74
CA PHE A 182 22.75 -16.55 -2.85
C PHE A 182 22.30 -15.09 -2.80
N TRP A 183 21.33 -14.73 -1.93
CA TRP A 183 20.96 -13.33 -1.71
C TRP A 183 22.05 -12.55 -0.98
N GLY A 184 22.97 -13.23 -0.30
CA GLY A 184 24.02 -12.62 0.51
C GLY A 184 23.44 -11.99 1.78
N GLN A 185 24.16 -11.02 2.34
CA GLN A 185 23.78 -10.37 3.59
C GLN A 185 23.21 -8.96 3.36
N PHE A 186 22.30 -8.56 4.25
CA PHE A 186 21.64 -7.28 4.26
C PHE A 186 22.08 -6.45 5.48
N ASP A 187 22.05 -5.13 5.35
CA ASP A 187 22.32 -4.20 6.43
C ASP A 187 21.05 -3.95 7.26
N LEU A 188 19.89 -4.03 6.60
CA LEU A 188 18.61 -3.87 7.25
C LEU A 188 17.56 -4.79 6.61
N ILE A 189 16.76 -5.40 7.46
CA ILE A 189 15.54 -6.13 7.10
C ILE A 189 14.36 -5.35 7.68
N VAL A 190 13.35 -5.07 6.86
CA VAL A 190 12.11 -4.43 7.29
C VAL A 190 10.94 -5.29 6.87
N SER A 191 9.89 -5.30 7.66
CA SER A 191 8.65 -6.00 7.30
C SER A 191 7.44 -5.40 8.01
N ASN A 192 6.34 -5.34 7.28
CA ASN A 192 4.98 -5.30 7.82
C ASN A 192 4.34 -6.67 7.52
N PRO A 193 4.61 -7.69 8.34
CA PRO A 193 4.09 -9.02 8.10
C PRO A 193 2.62 -9.12 8.52
N PRO A 194 1.86 -10.12 8.04
CA PRO A 194 0.53 -10.40 8.55
C PRO A 194 0.57 -10.64 10.06
N TYR A 195 -0.29 -9.95 10.83
CA TYR A 195 -0.30 -10.01 12.29
C TYR A 195 -1.71 -10.07 12.91
N VAL A 196 -2.76 -10.07 12.10
CA VAL A 196 -4.14 -10.15 12.60
C VAL A 196 -4.40 -11.57 13.08
N THR A 197 -4.84 -11.71 14.32
CA THR A 197 -5.17 -13.03 14.89
C THR A 197 -6.44 -13.60 14.27
N ALA A 198 -6.61 -14.93 14.35
CA ALA A 198 -7.81 -15.61 13.87
C ALA A 198 -9.11 -15.03 14.49
N GLN A 199 -9.07 -14.59 15.75
CA GLN A 199 -10.20 -13.94 16.40
C GLN A 199 -10.46 -12.57 15.76
N GLU A 200 -9.45 -11.71 15.64
CA GLU A 200 -9.58 -10.37 15.07
C GLU A 200 -10.00 -10.38 13.60
N MET A 201 -9.63 -11.42 12.83
CA MET A 201 -10.10 -11.59 11.45
C MET A 201 -11.63 -11.56 11.35
N THR A 202 -12.34 -12.02 12.40
CA THR A 202 -13.82 -12.00 12.43
C THR A 202 -14.38 -10.61 12.75
N GLU A 203 -13.58 -9.74 13.38
CA GLU A 203 -13.96 -8.40 13.86
C GLU A 203 -13.52 -7.29 12.89
N LEU A 204 -12.75 -7.62 11.84
CA LEU A 204 -12.31 -6.66 10.85
C LEU A 204 -13.49 -5.96 10.17
N ASP A 205 -13.26 -4.69 9.81
CA ASP A 205 -14.21 -3.95 8.98
C ASP A 205 -14.58 -4.74 7.72
N VAL A 206 -15.84 -4.68 7.34
CA VAL A 206 -16.37 -5.41 6.19
C VAL A 206 -15.62 -5.04 4.90
N SER A 207 -15.23 -3.78 4.75
CA SER A 207 -14.47 -3.31 3.59
C SER A 207 -13.10 -3.98 3.48
N VAL A 208 -12.40 -4.15 4.60
CA VAL A 208 -11.11 -4.84 4.68
C VAL A 208 -11.29 -6.33 4.37
N ARG A 209 -12.17 -6.99 5.12
CA ARG A 209 -12.38 -8.44 5.01
C ARG A 209 -12.90 -8.89 3.64
N ALA A 210 -13.73 -8.06 2.98
CA ALA A 210 -14.33 -8.41 1.70
C ALA A 210 -13.45 -8.11 0.49
N HIS A 211 -12.49 -7.19 0.61
CA HIS A 211 -11.77 -6.66 -0.55
C HIS A 211 -10.25 -6.79 -0.47
N GLU A 212 -9.66 -6.82 0.73
CA GLU A 212 -8.21 -6.94 0.88
C GLU A 212 -7.78 -8.42 0.97
N PRO A 213 -6.57 -8.78 0.52
CA PRO A 213 -6.16 -10.18 0.47
C PRO A 213 -5.97 -10.74 1.88
N GLU A 214 -6.69 -11.81 2.22
CA GLU A 214 -6.65 -12.49 3.52
C GLU A 214 -5.20 -12.85 3.92
N MET A 215 -4.41 -13.35 2.97
CA MET A 215 -3.01 -13.71 3.22
C MET A 215 -2.11 -12.54 3.64
N ALA A 216 -2.54 -11.30 3.44
CA ALA A 216 -1.81 -10.11 3.89
C ALA A 216 -2.23 -9.67 5.31
N LEU A 217 -3.25 -10.31 5.89
CA LEU A 217 -3.83 -9.98 7.19
C LEU A 217 -3.58 -11.07 8.22
N ASP A 218 -3.85 -12.34 7.87
CA ASP A 218 -3.84 -13.49 8.79
C ASP A 218 -2.44 -13.80 9.31
N GLY A 219 -2.20 -13.49 10.60
CA GLY A 219 -0.95 -13.73 11.32
C GLY A 219 -0.92 -15.02 12.13
N GLY A 220 -1.94 -15.87 11.99
CA GLY A 220 -2.09 -17.11 12.74
C GLY A 220 -2.84 -16.95 14.06
N GLU A 221 -2.72 -17.92 14.94
CA GLU A 221 -3.50 -17.99 16.19
C GLU A 221 -3.25 -16.79 17.12
N ASP A 222 -1.99 -16.43 17.32
CA ASP A 222 -1.57 -15.32 18.20
C ASP A 222 -0.99 -14.11 17.47
N GLY A 223 -1.07 -14.09 16.13
CA GLY A 223 -0.57 -13.00 15.30
C GLY A 223 0.96 -12.92 15.19
N LEU A 224 1.70 -13.92 15.65
CA LEU A 224 3.17 -13.88 15.73
C LEU A 224 3.88 -14.88 14.81
N ASP A 225 3.14 -15.64 14.00
CA ASP A 225 3.73 -16.71 13.18
C ASP A 225 4.80 -16.18 12.22
N PHE A 226 4.51 -15.07 11.54
CA PHE A 226 5.43 -14.47 10.59
C PHE A 226 6.64 -13.81 11.25
N TYR A 227 6.47 -13.20 12.43
CA TYR A 227 7.61 -12.65 13.19
C TYR A 227 8.59 -13.76 13.61
N ARG A 228 8.07 -14.88 14.13
CA ARG A 228 8.90 -16.04 14.49
C ARG A 228 9.64 -16.60 13.28
N ALA A 229 8.91 -16.76 12.17
CA ALA A 229 9.47 -17.27 10.93
C ALA A 229 10.58 -16.34 10.39
N ILE A 230 10.35 -15.04 10.33
CA ILE A 230 11.33 -14.07 9.86
C ILE A 230 12.58 -14.08 10.76
N LEU A 231 12.39 -14.03 12.08
CA LEU A 231 13.52 -14.05 13.03
C LEU A 231 14.34 -15.34 12.89
N GLN A 232 13.69 -16.49 12.74
CA GLN A 232 14.37 -17.77 12.59
C GLN A 232 15.09 -17.89 11.26
N ASN A 233 14.45 -17.52 10.16
CA ASN A 233 14.89 -17.87 8.81
C ASN A 233 15.72 -16.77 8.14
N PHE A 234 15.54 -15.49 8.54
CA PHE A 234 16.17 -14.33 7.86
C PHE A 234 17.22 -13.61 8.71
N THR A 235 17.26 -13.82 10.05
CA THR A 235 18.39 -13.31 10.86
C THR A 235 19.77 -13.75 10.33
N PRO A 236 19.95 -14.99 9.81
CA PRO A 236 21.24 -15.39 9.22
C PRO A 236 21.64 -14.61 7.96
N ALA A 237 20.68 -13.95 7.29
CA ALA A 237 20.94 -13.09 6.15
C ALA A 237 21.25 -11.64 6.56
N LEU A 238 21.20 -11.31 7.86
CA LEU A 238 21.56 -10.00 8.37
C LEU A 238 23.07 -9.93 8.68
N ARG A 239 23.70 -8.82 8.35
CA ARG A 239 25.08 -8.55 8.74
C ARG A 239 25.20 -8.33 10.25
N THR A 240 26.38 -8.60 10.80
CA THR A 240 26.71 -8.20 12.17
C THR A 240 26.54 -6.69 12.34
N GLY A 241 25.75 -6.27 13.32
CA GLY A 241 25.40 -4.86 13.54
C GLY A 241 24.26 -4.33 12.66
N GLY A 242 23.64 -5.19 11.84
CA GLY A 242 22.44 -4.84 11.06
C GLY A 242 21.18 -4.80 11.91
N TRP A 243 20.10 -4.31 11.33
CA TRP A 243 18.81 -4.08 12.02
C TRP A 243 17.68 -4.88 11.39
N ILE A 244 16.75 -5.33 12.24
CA ILE A 244 15.43 -5.80 11.81
C ILE A 244 14.40 -4.82 12.37
N CYS A 245 13.54 -4.28 11.49
CA CYS A 245 12.47 -3.36 11.84
C CYS A 245 11.11 -4.00 11.49
N PHE A 246 10.20 -4.05 12.46
CA PHE A 246 8.86 -4.59 12.26
C PHE A 246 7.79 -3.55 12.53
N GLU A 247 6.75 -3.55 11.70
CA GLU A 247 5.44 -3.07 12.12
C GLU A 247 4.74 -4.15 12.93
N PHE A 248 3.93 -3.77 13.90
CA PHE A 248 3.12 -4.69 14.70
C PHE A 248 1.80 -4.02 15.10
N GLY A 249 0.78 -4.83 15.35
CA GLY A 249 -0.52 -4.35 15.80
C GLY A 249 -0.44 -3.70 17.20
N PHE A 250 -1.26 -2.70 17.40
CA PHE A 250 -1.40 -2.06 18.72
C PHE A 250 -2.23 -2.96 19.63
N ARG A 251 -1.59 -3.49 20.68
CA ARG A 251 -2.26 -4.12 21.83
C ARG A 251 -1.54 -3.74 23.11
#